data_e20961e4e57260f828f1e2d81e6a8fd4
#
_entry.id   e20961e4e57260f828f1e2d81e6a8fd4
#
_cell.length_a   1.000
_cell.length_b   1.000
_cell.length_c   1.000
_cell.angle_alpha   90.00
_cell.angle_beta   90.00
_cell.angle_gamma   90.00
#
_symmetry.space_group_name_H-M   'P 1'
#
loop_
_entity.id
_entity.type
_entity.pdbx_description
1 polymer ?
#
loop_
_entity_poly.entity_id
_entity_poly.type
_entity_poly.pdbx_seq_one_letter_code
_entity_poly.pdbx_strand_id
1 'polypeptide(L)'
;MYSTPYISSYGGYVGASSDFEKGGETHESIIVNRRSFNRIAKYRFETNDALQMAEWGFDFLKYDWRIDVNSAERMSAALKKSGRDIVLSLSNSAPFEKINDWMRVSNMYRTGPDIRDSWTSLYLTTFSLDKWGAYNGPGHWSDADMMIVGNVSTGPRLHPTRLTPDEQYSHVSLFSMMAAPLLIGCPIEQLDAFTLNLLTNDEVIEINQDPLGKAGRLIYEEDGVQGWLKPLEDGSYAVGLFNTEGVGTTPQSYFRWGDETAKSYEFDFAKAGLKGKWKLRDVWRQKDIGEYSGSFKTSIPHHGVVLLRCFPDQ
;
A
#
# COMPACT_ATOMS: atom_id res chain seq x y z
N MET A 1 -16.34 6.38 1.74
CA MET A 1 -17.13 6.35 2.99
C MET A 1 -16.50 5.37 3.96
N TYR A 2 -16.56 5.67 5.25
CA TYR A 2 -16.07 4.79 6.32
C TYR A 2 -17.23 4.20 7.09
N SER A 3 -17.12 2.95 7.46
CA SER A 3 -18.01 2.24 8.40
C SER A 3 -17.17 1.39 9.34
N THR A 4 -17.75 1.00 10.47
CA THR A 4 -17.05 0.18 11.46
C THR A 4 -18.03 -0.70 12.23
N PRO A 5 -17.65 -1.94 12.57
CA PRO A 5 -18.48 -2.80 13.42
C PRO A 5 -18.33 -2.47 14.92
N TYR A 6 -17.61 -1.42 15.27
CA TYR A 6 -17.34 -1.05 16.66
C TYR A 6 -17.83 0.35 16.99
N ILE A 7 -18.29 0.53 18.22
CA ILE A 7 -18.52 1.84 18.82
C ILE A 7 -17.34 2.17 19.72
N SER A 8 -16.73 3.33 19.49
CA SER A 8 -15.64 3.79 20.33
C SER A 8 -16.13 4.80 21.38
N SER A 9 -15.45 4.89 22.50
CA SER A 9 -15.66 5.93 23.50
C SER A 9 -15.33 7.35 23.00
N TYR A 10 -14.77 7.45 21.80
CA TYR A 10 -14.45 8.70 21.11
C TYR A 10 -15.53 9.22 20.18
N GLY A 11 -16.67 8.56 20.10
CA GLY A 11 -17.79 9.01 19.29
C GLY A 11 -17.56 9.00 17.78
N GLY A 12 -16.50 8.41 17.31
CA GLY A 12 -16.21 8.27 15.88
C GLY A 12 -16.85 7.02 15.30
N TYR A 13 -18.17 7.00 15.18
CA TYR A 13 -18.87 5.90 14.58
C TYR A 13 -19.59 6.36 13.32
N VAL A 14 -19.36 5.66 12.22
CA VAL A 14 -19.98 5.93 10.93
C VAL A 14 -20.73 4.68 10.48
N GLY A 15 -22.05 4.81 10.29
CA GLY A 15 -22.85 3.83 9.60
C GLY A 15 -23.61 2.83 10.47
N ALA A 16 -23.66 2.93 11.80
CA ALA A 16 -24.58 2.16 12.60
C ALA A 16 -25.25 3.01 13.68
N SER A 17 -26.29 2.49 14.24
CA SER A 17 -26.95 3.19 15.32
C SER A 17 -26.09 3.18 16.60
N SER A 18 -26.31 4.14 17.45
CA SER A 18 -25.74 4.17 18.79
C SER A 18 -26.29 3.08 19.71
N ASP A 19 -27.25 2.29 19.25
CA ASP A 19 -27.91 1.25 20.03
C ASP A 19 -27.02 0.01 20.16
N PHE A 20 -26.43 -0.16 21.29
CA PHE A 20 -25.67 -1.36 21.65
C PHE A 20 -26.04 -1.82 23.04
N GLU A 21 -25.92 -3.11 23.27
CA GLU A 21 -26.06 -3.68 24.61
C GLU A 21 -24.73 -3.67 25.34
N LYS A 22 -24.68 -2.90 26.42
CA LYS A 22 -23.54 -2.93 27.31
C LYS A 22 -23.63 -4.17 28.21
N GLY A 23 -22.63 -5.05 28.08
CA GLY A 23 -22.56 -6.26 28.90
C GLY A 23 -23.42 -7.43 28.42
N GLY A 24 -23.98 -7.38 27.20
CA GLY A 24 -24.66 -8.53 26.60
C GLY A 24 -23.68 -9.65 26.17
N GLU A 25 -24.19 -10.86 25.96
CA GLU A 25 -23.35 -12.02 25.57
C GLU A 25 -22.55 -11.81 24.30
N THR A 26 -23.06 -11.00 23.38
CA THR A 26 -22.38 -10.67 22.13
C THR A 26 -21.57 -9.38 22.24
N HIS A 27 -21.61 -8.72 23.37
CA HIS A 27 -20.88 -7.50 23.64
C HIS A 27 -19.44 -7.83 23.99
N GLU A 28 -18.52 -7.37 23.18
CA GLU A 28 -17.09 -7.52 23.38
C GLU A 28 -16.45 -6.15 23.55
N SER A 29 -15.82 -5.91 24.68
CA SER A 29 -15.01 -4.72 24.93
C SER A 29 -13.57 -5.01 24.59
N ILE A 30 -12.97 -4.17 23.77
CA ILE A 30 -11.56 -4.24 23.41
C ILE A 30 -10.87 -3.01 24.01
N ILE A 31 -9.82 -3.24 24.78
CA ILE A 31 -8.97 -2.15 25.31
C ILE A 31 -7.74 -2.03 24.44
N VAL A 32 -7.58 -0.89 23.78
CA VAL A 32 -6.41 -0.56 22.97
C VAL A 32 -5.88 0.79 23.40
N ASN A 33 -4.61 0.83 23.79
CA ASN A 33 -3.97 2.08 24.20
C ASN A 33 -4.77 2.89 25.22
N ARG A 34 -5.33 2.21 26.26
CA ARG A 34 -6.20 2.77 27.30
C ARG A 34 -7.55 3.28 26.80
N ARG A 35 -7.97 2.93 25.58
CA ARG A 35 -9.27 3.25 25.01
C ARG A 35 -10.14 2.00 24.97
N SER A 36 -11.40 2.16 25.26
CA SER A 36 -12.37 1.08 25.23
C SER A 36 -13.21 1.18 23.95
N PHE A 37 -13.34 0.07 23.25
CA PHE A 37 -14.17 -0.08 22.06
C PHE A 37 -15.17 -1.20 22.30
N ASN A 38 -16.40 -1.00 21.87
CA ASN A 38 -17.47 -1.98 22.04
C ASN A 38 -18.02 -2.39 20.68
N ARG A 39 -18.23 -3.69 20.48
CA ARG A 39 -19.03 -4.17 19.35
C ARG A 39 -20.50 -3.80 19.53
N ILE A 40 -21.21 -3.71 18.41
CA ILE A 40 -22.65 -3.58 18.39
C ILE A 40 -23.27 -4.94 18.72
N ALA A 41 -23.36 -5.29 19.93
CA ALA A 41 -23.86 -6.53 20.49
C ALA A 41 -24.78 -7.37 19.56
N LYS A 42 -26.07 -7.45 19.83
CA LYS A 42 -27.03 -8.26 19.07
C LYS A 42 -27.55 -7.61 17.78
N TYR A 43 -27.38 -6.30 17.63
CA TYR A 43 -27.89 -5.59 16.47
C TYR A 43 -26.97 -5.74 15.25
N ARG A 44 -27.57 -5.73 14.08
CA ARG A 44 -26.89 -5.88 12.78
C ARG A 44 -27.44 -4.84 11.82
N PHE A 45 -26.58 -3.92 11.38
CA PHE A 45 -26.98 -2.79 10.55
C PHE A 45 -26.36 -2.84 9.15
N GLU A 46 -25.55 -3.83 8.86
CA GLU A 46 -24.79 -3.95 7.61
C GLU A 46 -25.70 -3.81 6.37
N THR A 47 -26.91 -4.39 6.42
CA THR A 47 -27.86 -4.29 5.31
C THR A 47 -28.38 -2.85 5.12
N ASN A 48 -28.78 -2.19 6.19
CA ASN A 48 -29.28 -0.83 6.13
C ASN A 48 -28.20 0.15 5.73
N ASP A 49 -26.99 -0.02 6.26
CA ASP A 49 -25.82 0.78 5.93
C ASP A 49 -25.47 0.64 4.44
N ALA A 50 -25.44 -0.60 3.93
CA ALA A 50 -25.14 -0.85 2.52
C ALA A 50 -26.18 -0.24 1.57
N LEU A 51 -27.48 -0.35 1.91
CA LEU A 51 -28.56 0.28 1.12
C LEU A 51 -28.44 1.80 1.14
N GLN A 52 -28.16 2.40 2.31
CA GLN A 52 -28.01 3.83 2.44
C GLN A 52 -26.81 4.36 1.65
N MET A 53 -25.68 3.65 1.69
CA MET A 53 -24.49 4.01 0.93
C MET A 53 -24.72 3.89 -0.58
N ALA A 54 -25.44 2.85 -1.01
CA ALA A 54 -25.84 2.69 -2.40
C ALA A 54 -26.76 3.82 -2.87
N GLU A 55 -27.77 4.20 -2.05
CA GLU A 55 -28.68 5.32 -2.31
C GLU A 55 -27.93 6.66 -2.40
N TRP A 56 -26.91 6.86 -1.55
CA TRP A 56 -26.05 8.04 -1.61
C TRP A 56 -25.09 8.05 -2.80
N GLY A 57 -24.99 6.96 -3.56
CA GLY A 57 -24.18 6.88 -4.76
C GLY A 57 -22.69 6.61 -4.51
N PHE A 58 -22.32 6.05 -3.36
CA PHE A 58 -20.92 5.67 -3.12
C PHE A 58 -20.52 4.41 -3.90
N ASP A 59 -19.30 4.41 -4.45
CA ASP A 59 -18.69 3.29 -5.18
C ASP A 59 -17.58 2.59 -4.38
N PHE A 60 -17.20 3.16 -3.24
CA PHE A 60 -16.10 2.68 -2.41
C PHE A 60 -16.44 2.82 -0.94
N LEU A 61 -16.29 1.73 -0.19
CA LEU A 61 -16.47 1.69 1.26
C LEU A 61 -15.19 1.23 1.95
N LYS A 62 -14.63 2.08 2.82
CA LYS A 62 -13.63 1.67 3.81
C LYS A 62 -14.32 1.18 5.07
N TYR A 63 -14.19 -0.12 5.35
CA TYR A 63 -14.71 -0.76 6.54
C TYR A 63 -13.64 -0.74 7.62
N ASP A 64 -13.75 0.22 8.53
CA ASP A 64 -12.65 0.63 9.40
C ASP A 64 -12.55 -0.16 10.72
N TRP A 65 -11.43 0.02 11.42
CA TRP A 65 -11.06 -0.62 12.66
C TRP A 65 -10.80 -2.14 12.53
N ARG A 66 -10.75 -2.83 13.67
CA ARG A 66 -10.43 -4.27 13.75
C ARG A 66 -11.51 -5.12 13.14
N ILE A 67 -11.36 -5.41 11.88
CA ILE A 67 -12.28 -6.22 11.12
C ILE A 67 -11.95 -7.69 11.35
N ASP A 68 -12.93 -8.49 11.72
CA ASP A 68 -12.88 -9.95 11.66
C ASP A 68 -13.57 -10.46 10.39
N VAL A 69 -13.27 -11.72 10.03
CA VAL A 69 -13.81 -12.32 8.81
C VAL A 69 -15.34 -12.33 8.80
N ASN A 70 -15.99 -12.62 9.92
CA ASN A 70 -17.46 -12.70 9.98
C ASN A 70 -18.11 -11.32 9.75
N SER A 71 -17.53 -10.25 10.33
CA SER A 71 -18.01 -8.87 10.11
C SER A 71 -17.81 -8.45 8.66
N ALA A 72 -16.65 -8.75 8.08
CA ALA A 72 -16.36 -8.46 6.70
C ALA A 72 -17.30 -9.22 5.73
N GLU A 73 -17.58 -10.48 6.02
CA GLU A 73 -18.49 -11.30 5.22
C GLU A 73 -19.93 -10.78 5.24
N ARG A 74 -20.43 -10.34 6.41
CA ARG A 74 -21.75 -9.72 6.51
C ARG A 74 -21.84 -8.43 5.71
N MET A 75 -20.85 -7.54 5.81
CA MET A 75 -20.85 -6.30 5.04
C MET A 75 -20.70 -6.59 3.54
N SER A 76 -19.80 -7.49 3.14
CA SER A 76 -19.68 -7.93 1.73
C SER A 76 -21.00 -8.45 1.16
N ALA A 77 -21.68 -9.31 1.91
CA ALA A 77 -22.98 -9.85 1.51
C ALA A 77 -24.06 -8.76 1.40
N ALA A 78 -24.04 -7.78 2.30
CA ALA A 78 -24.96 -6.64 2.28
C ALA A 78 -24.72 -5.74 1.07
N LEU A 79 -23.45 -5.41 0.78
CA LEU A 79 -23.07 -4.59 -0.37
C LEU A 79 -23.47 -5.26 -1.68
N LYS A 80 -23.24 -6.57 -1.85
CA LYS A 80 -23.65 -7.32 -3.04
C LYS A 80 -25.17 -7.31 -3.27
N LYS A 81 -25.97 -7.11 -2.22
CA LYS A 81 -27.44 -7.04 -2.29
C LYS A 81 -27.97 -5.61 -2.40
N SER A 82 -27.14 -4.60 -2.29
CA SER A 82 -27.56 -3.19 -2.28
C SER A 82 -28.02 -2.68 -3.65
N GLY A 83 -27.77 -3.43 -4.73
CA GLY A 83 -28.09 -3.03 -6.10
C GLY A 83 -27.08 -2.08 -6.74
N ARG A 84 -25.97 -1.77 -6.03
CA ARG A 84 -24.86 -0.96 -6.54
C ARG A 84 -23.54 -1.73 -6.37
N ASP A 85 -22.66 -1.59 -7.36
CA ASP A 85 -21.32 -2.13 -7.29
C ASP A 85 -20.44 -1.23 -6.42
N ILE A 86 -20.08 -1.72 -5.21
CA ILE A 86 -19.34 -0.95 -4.21
C ILE A 86 -18.10 -1.75 -3.82
N VAL A 87 -16.92 -1.19 -4.07
CA VAL A 87 -15.63 -1.75 -3.65
C VAL A 87 -15.55 -1.77 -2.13
N LEU A 88 -15.27 -2.95 -1.55
CA LEU A 88 -15.07 -3.11 -0.11
C LEU A 88 -13.58 -3.14 0.22
N SER A 89 -13.13 -2.14 0.97
CA SER A 89 -11.77 -2.02 1.51
C SER A 89 -11.78 -2.25 3.01
N LEU A 90 -10.98 -3.20 3.48
CA LEU A 90 -10.83 -3.49 4.91
C LEU A 90 -9.68 -2.72 5.52
N SER A 91 -9.87 -2.26 6.75
CA SER A 91 -8.85 -1.57 7.54
C SER A 91 -7.82 -2.54 8.15
N ASN A 92 -6.93 -2.01 8.91
CA ASN A 92 -5.75 -2.66 9.48
C ASN A 92 -6.04 -3.54 10.71
N SER A 93 -5.22 -4.53 10.91
CA SER A 93 -4.30 -5.11 9.93
C SER A 93 -4.81 -6.51 9.65
N ALA A 94 -4.95 -6.86 8.39
CA ALA A 94 -5.41 -8.20 8.02
C ALA A 94 -4.36 -9.25 8.46
N PRO A 95 -4.69 -10.23 9.31
CA PRO A 95 -3.80 -11.34 9.58
C PRO A 95 -3.51 -12.16 8.31
N PHE A 96 -2.22 -12.38 8.02
CA PHE A 96 -1.79 -13.05 6.79
C PHE A 96 -2.32 -14.49 6.68
N GLU A 97 -2.41 -15.20 7.78
CA GLU A 97 -2.93 -16.57 7.84
C GLU A 97 -4.39 -16.72 7.37
N LYS A 98 -5.12 -15.60 7.27
CA LYS A 98 -6.51 -15.55 6.78
C LYS A 98 -6.63 -14.96 5.37
N ILE A 99 -5.56 -14.97 4.60
CA ILE A 99 -5.50 -14.33 3.27
C ILE A 99 -6.62 -14.80 2.33
N ASN A 100 -6.92 -16.09 2.32
CA ASN A 100 -7.99 -16.65 1.48
C ASN A 100 -9.38 -16.12 1.87
N ASP A 101 -9.60 -15.85 3.15
CA ASP A 101 -10.85 -15.23 3.61
C ASP A 101 -10.90 -13.76 3.16
N TRP A 102 -9.82 -13.02 3.30
CA TRP A 102 -9.78 -11.61 2.88
C TRP A 102 -10.03 -11.45 1.40
N MET A 103 -9.42 -12.29 0.55
CA MET A 103 -9.66 -12.32 -0.90
C MET A 103 -11.12 -12.64 -1.24
N ARG A 104 -11.77 -13.51 -0.46
CA ARG A 104 -13.16 -13.93 -0.68
C ARG A 104 -14.18 -12.86 -0.30
N VAL A 105 -13.91 -12.09 0.76
CA VAL A 105 -14.89 -11.17 1.35
C VAL A 105 -14.68 -9.71 0.97
N SER A 106 -13.54 -9.34 0.39
CA SER A 106 -13.23 -7.94 0.11
C SER A 106 -12.45 -7.77 -1.19
N ASN A 107 -12.38 -6.53 -1.65
CA ASN A 107 -11.59 -6.14 -2.81
C ASN A 107 -10.21 -5.58 -2.43
N MET A 108 -10.10 -5.06 -1.21
CA MET A 108 -8.86 -4.53 -0.66
C MET A 108 -8.77 -4.84 0.83
N TYR A 109 -7.57 -5.08 1.31
CA TYR A 109 -7.31 -5.33 2.74
C TYR A 109 -5.97 -4.76 3.15
N ARG A 110 -5.99 -3.97 4.24
CA ARG A 110 -4.79 -3.38 4.83
C ARG A 110 -3.89 -4.44 5.43
N THR A 111 -2.66 -4.45 4.99
CA THR A 111 -1.67 -5.49 5.35
C THR A 111 -0.81 -5.11 6.56
N GLY A 112 -0.75 -3.83 6.88
CA GLY A 112 0.09 -3.29 7.94
C GLY A 112 -0.62 -2.23 8.82
N PRO A 113 0.08 -1.73 9.84
CA PRO A 113 -0.40 -0.61 10.66
C PRO A 113 -0.52 0.67 9.83
N ASP A 114 -1.08 1.72 10.44
CA ASP A 114 -1.13 3.04 9.82
C ASP A 114 0.26 3.55 9.50
N ILE A 115 0.47 3.91 8.23
CA ILE A 115 1.74 4.45 7.76
C ILE A 115 1.95 5.87 8.30
N ARG A 116 3.20 6.20 8.57
CA ARG A 116 3.62 7.53 9.02
C ARG A 116 4.71 8.06 8.10
N ASP A 117 4.84 9.37 8.02
CA ASP A 117 5.85 10.07 7.23
C ASP A 117 7.25 9.99 7.87
N SER A 118 7.76 8.78 7.95
CA SER A 118 9.14 8.47 8.33
C SER A 118 9.61 7.23 7.58
N TRP A 119 10.89 7.20 7.22
CA TRP A 119 11.48 6.06 6.53
C TRP A 119 11.23 4.74 7.26
N THR A 120 11.43 4.71 8.58
CA THR A 120 11.20 3.51 9.39
C THR A 120 9.75 3.01 9.26
N SER A 121 8.76 3.91 9.29
CA SER A 121 7.37 3.52 9.13
C SER A 121 7.10 3.00 7.72
N LEU A 122 7.60 3.71 6.70
CA LEU A 122 7.51 3.29 5.31
C LEU A 122 8.12 1.89 5.12
N TYR A 123 9.35 1.70 5.59
CA TYR A 123 10.05 0.42 5.46
C TYR A 123 9.28 -0.73 6.13
N LEU A 124 8.91 -0.58 7.39
CA LEU A 124 8.23 -1.64 8.15
C LEU A 124 6.83 -1.95 7.62
N THR A 125 6.15 -0.96 7.04
CA THR A 125 4.79 -1.13 6.53
C THR A 125 4.78 -1.71 5.12
N THR A 126 5.76 -1.37 4.27
CA THR A 126 5.69 -1.66 2.83
C THR A 126 6.72 -2.66 2.35
N PHE A 127 8.00 -2.54 2.71
CA PHE A 127 9.05 -3.44 2.21
C PHE A 127 8.93 -4.89 2.72
N SER A 128 8.14 -5.12 3.77
CA SER A 128 7.84 -6.46 4.28
C SER A 128 6.68 -7.15 3.57
N LEU A 129 6.09 -6.54 2.54
CA LEU A 129 4.85 -6.99 1.91
C LEU A 129 5.05 -7.98 0.75
N ASP A 130 6.26 -8.37 0.42
CA ASP A 130 6.56 -9.33 -0.66
C ASP A 130 5.67 -10.59 -0.60
N LYS A 131 5.48 -11.13 0.60
CA LYS A 131 4.61 -12.31 0.81
C LYS A 131 3.15 -12.13 0.37
N TRP A 132 2.64 -10.89 0.35
CA TRP A 132 1.27 -10.59 -0.05
C TRP A 132 1.11 -10.51 -1.56
N GLY A 133 2.19 -10.18 -2.28
CA GLY A 133 2.19 -9.98 -3.73
C GLY A 133 1.68 -11.20 -4.52
N ALA A 134 1.92 -12.41 -4.01
CA ALA A 134 1.45 -13.65 -4.64
C ALA A 134 -0.09 -13.77 -4.66
N TYR A 135 -0.78 -12.97 -3.86
CA TYR A 135 -2.24 -12.99 -3.70
C TYR A 135 -2.92 -11.78 -4.33
N ASN A 136 -2.15 -10.86 -4.90
CA ASN A 136 -2.71 -9.73 -5.64
C ASN A 136 -3.19 -10.16 -7.01
N GLY A 137 -4.33 -9.60 -7.41
CA GLY A 137 -4.90 -9.85 -8.72
C GLY A 137 -6.24 -9.15 -8.91
N PRO A 138 -6.81 -9.24 -10.12
CA PRO A 138 -8.11 -8.62 -10.41
C PRO A 138 -9.17 -9.01 -9.38
N GLY A 139 -9.75 -7.98 -8.77
CA GLY A 139 -10.81 -8.13 -7.76
C GLY A 139 -10.33 -8.14 -6.30
N HIS A 140 -9.01 -8.28 -6.02
CA HIS A 140 -8.49 -8.26 -4.65
C HIS A 140 -7.03 -7.80 -4.60
N TRP A 141 -6.76 -6.82 -3.76
CA TRP A 141 -5.46 -6.14 -3.69
C TRP A 141 -5.02 -5.96 -2.23
N SER A 142 -3.74 -6.25 -1.97
CA SER A 142 -3.12 -5.89 -0.71
C SER A 142 -2.90 -4.39 -0.65
N ASP A 143 -3.41 -3.77 0.41
CA ASP A 143 -3.36 -2.33 0.63
C ASP A 143 -2.22 -1.98 1.59
N ALA A 144 -1.26 -1.24 1.09
CA ALA A 144 -0.09 -0.78 1.85
C ALA A 144 -0.36 0.53 2.61
N ASP A 145 -1.60 1.01 2.63
CA ASP A 145 -2.04 2.30 3.15
C ASP A 145 -1.94 3.45 2.15
N MET A 146 -2.04 4.67 2.63
CA MET A 146 -2.04 5.87 1.81
C MET A 146 -0.64 6.29 1.38
N MET A 147 -0.56 6.96 0.24
CA MET A 147 0.65 7.69 -0.15
C MET A 147 0.78 8.96 0.69
N ILE A 148 1.79 9.01 1.56
CA ILE A 148 2.05 10.11 2.49
C ILE A 148 3.06 11.11 1.93
N VAL A 149 2.73 11.69 0.78
CA VAL A 149 3.51 12.69 0.05
C VAL A 149 2.84 14.06 0.12
N GLY A 150 3.55 15.13 -0.15
CA GLY A 150 3.01 16.50 -0.06
C GLY A 150 2.70 16.94 1.37
N ASN A 151 1.56 17.59 1.58
CA ASN A 151 1.11 18.00 2.91
C ASN A 151 0.31 16.87 3.56
N VAL A 152 0.73 16.40 4.72
CA VAL A 152 0.16 15.24 5.40
C VAL A 152 -0.24 15.55 6.85
N SER A 153 -1.15 14.78 7.40
CA SER A 153 -1.43 14.77 8.82
C SER A 153 -2.21 13.51 9.23
N THR A 154 -1.90 13.02 10.41
CA THR A 154 -2.76 12.07 11.13
C THR A 154 -3.66 12.79 12.15
N GLY A 155 -3.74 14.10 12.10
CA GLY A 155 -4.48 14.98 13.01
C GLY A 155 -4.92 16.28 12.33
N PRO A 156 -5.42 17.26 13.08
CA PRO A 156 -6.04 18.46 12.51
C PRO A 156 -5.08 19.48 11.89
N ARG A 157 -3.78 19.27 12.02
CA ARG A 157 -2.76 20.21 11.51
C ARG A 157 -1.96 19.55 10.40
N LEU A 158 -2.14 20.02 9.19
CA LEU A 158 -1.32 19.66 8.04
C LEU A 158 0.11 20.19 8.20
N HIS A 159 1.06 19.42 7.72
CA HIS A 159 2.46 19.82 7.59
C HIS A 159 3.07 19.14 6.35
N PRO A 160 4.12 19.69 5.75
CA PRO A 160 4.85 18.99 4.71
C PRO A 160 5.33 17.62 5.21
N THR A 161 5.26 16.61 4.37
CA THR A 161 5.80 15.28 4.72
C THR A 161 7.26 15.40 5.16
N ARG A 162 7.63 14.61 6.16
CA ARG A 162 9.03 14.53 6.63
C ARG A 162 9.88 13.56 5.81
N LEU A 163 9.27 12.85 4.87
CA LEU A 163 10.02 12.05 3.91
C LEU A 163 10.85 12.97 3.00
N THR A 164 12.11 12.64 2.82
CA THR A 164 12.96 13.30 1.84
C THR A 164 12.41 13.08 0.42
N PRO A 165 12.82 13.88 -0.58
CA PRO A 165 12.42 13.63 -1.97
C PRO A 165 12.74 12.21 -2.44
N ASP A 166 13.92 11.67 -2.09
CA ASP A 166 14.30 10.30 -2.48
C ASP A 166 13.43 9.24 -1.81
N GLU A 167 13.06 9.42 -0.54
CA GLU A 167 12.13 8.55 0.17
C GLU A 167 10.72 8.60 -0.43
N GLN A 168 10.28 9.77 -0.91
CA GLN A 168 8.99 9.89 -1.61
C GLN A 168 9.01 9.18 -2.96
N TYR A 169 10.11 9.28 -3.74
CA TYR A 169 10.29 8.46 -4.95
C TYR A 169 10.25 6.96 -4.63
N SER A 170 10.94 6.52 -3.57
CA SER A 170 10.91 5.12 -3.13
C SER A 170 9.51 4.68 -2.74
N HIS A 171 8.77 5.53 -2.01
CA HIS A 171 7.41 5.25 -1.56
C HIS A 171 6.47 4.96 -2.75
N VAL A 172 6.39 5.87 -3.71
CA VAL A 172 5.50 5.72 -4.88
C VAL A 172 5.97 4.58 -5.79
N SER A 173 7.30 4.43 -5.97
CA SER A 173 7.85 3.33 -6.76
C SER A 173 7.50 1.96 -6.18
N LEU A 174 7.64 1.79 -4.87
CA LEU A 174 7.35 0.50 -4.25
C LEU A 174 5.85 0.16 -4.32
N PHE A 175 4.96 1.14 -4.09
CA PHE A 175 3.52 0.94 -4.27
C PHE A 175 3.19 0.53 -5.70
N SER A 176 3.86 1.12 -6.69
CA SER A 176 3.67 0.77 -8.10
C SER A 176 4.21 -0.62 -8.43
N MET A 177 5.38 -0.96 -7.92
CA MET A 177 5.93 -2.31 -8.05
C MET A 177 5.02 -3.37 -7.43
N MET A 178 4.42 -3.08 -6.29
CA MET A 178 3.54 -4.01 -5.58
C MET A 178 2.13 -4.09 -6.15
N ALA A 179 1.77 -3.30 -7.18
CA ALA A 179 0.40 -3.13 -7.63
C ALA A 179 -0.55 -2.77 -6.46
N ALA A 180 -0.06 -1.99 -5.51
CA ALA A 180 -0.85 -1.53 -4.38
C ALA A 180 -1.80 -0.42 -4.83
N PRO A 181 -2.98 -0.28 -4.20
CA PRO A 181 -3.85 0.85 -4.45
C PRO A 181 -3.15 2.18 -4.16
N LEU A 182 -3.18 3.12 -5.11
CA LEU A 182 -2.56 4.43 -4.97
C LEU A 182 -3.54 5.41 -4.29
N LEU A 183 -3.74 5.24 -2.98
CA LEU A 183 -4.61 6.11 -2.19
C LEU A 183 -3.86 7.39 -1.79
N ILE A 184 -4.28 8.53 -2.34
CA ILE A 184 -3.64 9.82 -2.07
C ILE A 184 -3.98 10.27 -0.65
N GLY A 185 -2.94 10.48 0.18
CA GLY A 185 -3.06 10.87 1.59
C GLY A 185 -2.87 12.37 1.86
N CYS A 186 -2.87 13.21 0.83
CA CYS A 186 -2.71 14.66 0.94
C CYS A 186 -3.87 15.43 0.27
N PRO A 187 -4.15 16.68 0.66
CA PRO A 187 -5.12 17.53 -0.03
C PRO A 187 -4.62 17.89 -1.42
N ILE A 188 -5.38 17.48 -2.44
CA ILE A 188 -4.98 17.67 -3.85
C ILE A 188 -4.96 19.14 -4.29
N GLU A 189 -5.72 19.99 -3.62
CA GLU A 189 -5.74 21.45 -3.85
C GLU A 189 -4.49 22.17 -3.33
N GLN A 190 -3.62 21.47 -2.61
CA GLN A 190 -2.38 22.02 -2.03
C GLN A 190 -1.11 21.36 -2.58
N LEU A 191 -1.20 20.69 -3.71
CA LEU A 191 -0.04 20.05 -4.34
C LEU A 191 0.94 21.10 -4.84
N ASP A 192 2.20 20.97 -4.46
CA ASP A 192 3.29 21.69 -5.11
C ASP A 192 3.70 20.98 -6.42
N ALA A 193 4.58 21.63 -7.20
CA ALA A 193 5.01 21.09 -8.49
C ALA A 193 5.73 19.75 -8.36
N PHE A 194 6.49 19.52 -7.28
CA PHE A 194 7.19 18.27 -7.03
C PHE A 194 6.19 17.15 -6.75
N THR A 195 5.27 17.36 -5.83
CA THR A 195 4.25 16.36 -5.46
C THR A 195 3.33 16.07 -6.63
N LEU A 196 2.95 17.10 -7.41
CA LEU A 196 2.15 16.91 -8.62
C LEU A 196 2.88 16.00 -9.62
N ASN A 197 4.15 16.29 -9.94
CA ASN A 197 4.94 15.45 -10.85
C ASN A 197 5.12 14.02 -10.33
N LEU A 198 5.27 13.86 -9.02
CA LEU A 198 5.40 12.55 -8.38
C LEU A 198 4.13 11.70 -8.56
N LEU A 199 2.95 12.33 -8.43
CA LEU A 199 1.65 11.66 -8.48
C LEU A 199 1.09 11.51 -9.90
N THR A 200 1.65 12.22 -10.90
CA THR A 200 1.14 12.23 -12.28
C THR A 200 2.13 11.69 -13.31
N ASN A 201 3.22 11.04 -12.87
CA ASN A 201 4.11 10.36 -13.80
C ASN A 201 3.39 9.16 -14.41
N ASP A 202 3.00 9.26 -15.67
CA ASP A 202 2.21 8.26 -16.40
C ASP A 202 2.92 6.91 -16.51
N GLU A 203 4.23 6.89 -16.71
CA GLU A 203 4.99 5.63 -16.80
C GLU A 203 5.06 4.88 -15.46
N VAL A 204 5.11 5.59 -14.34
CA VAL A 204 5.04 4.98 -13.01
C VAL A 204 3.62 4.46 -12.73
N ILE A 205 2.60 5.22 -13.12
CA ILE A 205 1.20 4.81 -13.00
C ILE A 205 0.93 3.59 -13.90
N GLU A 206 1.46 3.55 -15.12
CA GLU A 206 1.36 2.40 -16.03
C GLU A 206 1.93 1.12 -15.39
N ILE A 207 3.08 1.21 -14.72
CA ILE A 207 3.63 0.07 -13.97
C ILE A 207 2.67 -0.39 -12.86
N ASN A 208 2.05 0.55 -12.12
CA ASN A 208 1.07 0.21 -11.09
C ASN A 208 -0.15 -0.50 -11.67
N GLN A 209 -0.71 0.05 -12.75
CA GLN A 209 -1.98 -0.34 -13.36
C GLN A 209 -1.85 -1.35 -14.49
N ASP A 210 -0.71 -2.03 -14.58
CA ASP A 210 -0.45 -3.03 -15.61
C ASP A 210 -1.54 -4.11 -15.65
N PRO A 211 -2.09 -4.44 -16.85
CA PRO A 211 -3.22 -5.36 -17.00
C PRO A 211 -3.02 -6.78 -16.48
N LEU A 212 -1.76 -7.25 -16.35
CA LEU A 212 -1.50 -8.55 -15.70
C LEU A 212 -1.97 -8.56 -14.25
N GLY A 213 -2.08 -7.40 -13.58
CA GLY A 213 -2.46 -7.30 -12.18
C GLY A 213 -1.48 -7.98 -11.23
N LYS A 214 -0.25 -8.24 -11.64
CA LYS A 214 0.75 -8.93 -10.83
C LYS A 214 1.56 -7.94 -10.03
N ALA A 215 1.76 -8.24 -8.75
CA ALA A 215 2.74 -7.53 -7.94
C ALA A 215 4.17 -7.93 -8.33
N GLY A 216 5.10 -7.00 -8.17
CA GLY A 216 6.51 -7.29 -8.17
C GLY A 216 6.90 -8.15 -6.98
N ARG A 217 8.01 -8.85 -7.10
CA ARG A 217 8.59 -9.68 -6.05
C ARG A 217 9.98 -9.20 -5.69
N LEU A 218 10.34 -9.36 -4.44
CA LEU A 218 11.72 -9.22 -4.00
C LEU A 218 12.55 -10.35 -4.60
N ILE A 219 13.58 -10.03 -5.37
CA ILE A 219 14.44 -11.04 -6.02
C ILE A 219 15.77 -11.21 -5.29
N TYR A 220 16.22 -10.18 -4.57
CA TYR A 220 17.39 -10.25 -3.70
C TYR A 220 17.42 -9.07 -2.73
N GLU A 221 18.14 -9.26 -1.62
CA GLU A 221 18.51 -8.22 -0.68
C GLU A 221 19.99 -8.42 -0.34
N GLU A 222 20.82 -7.48 -0.75
CA GLU A 222 22.27 -7.54 -0.53
C GLU A 222 22.87 -6.15 -0.41
N ASP A 223 23.86 -6.01 0.43
CA ASP A 223 24.57 -4.74 0.65
C ASP A 223 23.65 -3.53 0.91
N GLY A 224 22.53 -3.74 1.61
CA GLY A 224 21.53 -2.69 1.87
C GLY A 224 20.74 -2.25 0.62
N VAL A 225 20.77 -3.04 -0.46
CA VAL A 225 19.93 -2.82 -1.63
C VAL A 225 18.93 -3.95 -1.78
N GLN A 226 17.66 -3.59 -1.90
CA GLN A 226 16.61 -4.52 -2.32
C GLN A 226 16.34 -4.38 -3.81
N GLY A 227 16.42 -5.50 -4.53
CA GLY A 227 16.04 -5.61 -5.94
C GLY A 227 14.66 -6.24 -6.10
N TRP A 228 13.77 -5.53 -6.76
CA TRP A 228 12.40 -5.97 -7.04
C TRP A 228 12.18 -6.11 -8.54
N LEU A 229 11.44 -7.16 -8.95
CA LEU A 229 11.13 -7.46 -10.35
C LEU A 229 9.63 -7.66 -10.51
N LYS A 230 9.02 -6.93 -11.47
CA LYS A 230 7.60 -7.03 -11.82
C LYS A 230 7.48 -7.33 -13.32
N PRO A 231 6.84 -8.44 -13.71
CA PRO A 231 6.51 -8.68 -15.12
C PRO A 231 5.36 -7.75 -15.55
N LEU A 232 5.41 -7.27 -16.78
CA LEU A 232 4.39 -6.42 -17.41
C LEU A 232 3.75 -7.14 -18.59
N GLU A 233 2.55 -6.70 -18.97
CA GLU A 233 1.70 -7.36 -19.96
C GLU A 233 2.34 -7.40 -21.34
N ASP A 234 3.09 -6.38 -21.72
CA ASP A 234 3.78 -6.27 -23.01
C ASP A 234 5.07 -7.13 -23.11
N GLY A 235 5.36 -7.92 -22.08
CA GLY A 235 6.57 -8.76 -22.01
C GLY A 235 7.80 -8.02 -21.49
N SER A 236 7.72 -6.73 -21.20
CA SER A 236 8.76 -5.99 -20.49
C SER A 236 8.72 -6.30 -18.99
N TYR A 237 9.72 -5.80 -18.27
CA TYR A 237 9.80 -5.92 -16.80
C TYR A 237 10.05 -4.55 -16.18
N ALA A 238 9.39 -4.27 -15.08
CA ALA A 238 9.81 -3.20 -14.18
C ALA A 238 10.83 -3.75 -13.18
N VAL A 239 11.90 -3.00 -12.96
CA VAL A 239 12.97 -3.29 -11.99
C VAL A 239 13.08 -2.11 -11.03
N GLY A 240 12.89 -2.35 -9.74
CA GLY A 240 13.09 -1.36 -8.68
C GLY A 240 14.33 -1.73 -7.86
N LEU A 241 15.32 -0.83 -7.82
CA LEU A 241 16.52 -0.96 -6.99
C LEU A 241 16.43 0.06 -5.87
N PHE A 242 16.17 -0.41 -4.66
CA PHE A 242 15.94 0.45 -3.49
C PHE A 242 17.14 0.40 -2.54
N ASN A 243 17.68 1.56 -2.18
CA ASN A 243 18.67 1.65 -1.12
C ASN A 243 17.93 1.68 0.23
N THR A 244 17.98 0.56 0.96
CA THR A 244 17.33 0.37 2.25
C THR A 244 18.30 0.44 3.42
N GLU A 245 19.50 0.94 3.20
CA GLU A 245 20.55 1.03 4.22
C GLU A 245 20.10 1.87 5.43
N GLY A 246 20.56 1.49 6.63
CA GLY A 246 20.24 2.22 7.85
C GLY A 246 18.95 1.78 8.56
N VAL A 247 18.16 0.88 7.97
CA VAL A 247 17.03 0.26 8.67
C VAL A 247 17.49 -1.02 9.33
N GLY A 248 17.53 -1.00 10.66
CA GLY A 248 17.90 -2.19 11.42
C GLY A 248 16.67 -2.98 11.89
N THR A 249 16.90 -4.25 12.20
CA THR A 249 15.87 -5.18 12.68
C THR A 249 15.57 -5.04 14.18
N THR A 250 16.32 -4.23 14.91
CA THR A 250 16.12 -3.98 16.34
C THR A 250 15.76 -2.51 16.60
N PRO A 251 15.01 -2.19 17.69
CA PRO A 251 14.67 -0.81 18.02
C PRO A 251 15.88 0.12 18.11
N GLN A 252 17.03 -0.39 18.56
CA GLN A 252 18.28 0.36 18.66
C GLN A 252 18.91 0.63 17.29
N SER A 253 18.66 -0.20 16.30
CA SER A 253 19.18 -0.05 14.94
C SER A 253 18.28 0.84 14.05
N TYR A 254 17.05 1.13 14.46
CA TYR A 254 16.20 2.09 13.76
C TYR A 254 16.72 3.53 13.78
N PHE A 255 17.66 3.83 14.68
CA PHE A 255 18.28 5.15 14.82
C PHE A 255 19.75 5.15 14.38
N ARG A 256 20.22 4.10 13.70
CA ARG A 256 21.53 4.18 13.07
C ARG A 256 21.44 5.19 11.92
N TRP A 257 22.14 6.29 12.11
CA TRP A 257 22.49 7.19 11.03
C TRP A 257 23.33 6.37 10.06
N GLY A 258 22.74 5.95 8.96
CA GLY A 258 23.45 5.33 7.86
C GLY A 258 24.36 6.34 7.19
N ASP A 259 25.22 5.88 6.35
CA ASP A 259 25.93 6.74 5.43
C ASP A 259 24.90 7.36 4.49
N GLU A 260 24.65 8.67 4.60
CA GLU A 260 23.69 9.42 3.75
C GLU A 260 24.15 9.52 2.28
N THR A 261 25.23 8.84 1.93
CA THR A 261 25.76 8.85 0.58
C THR A 261 24.98 7.94 -0.37
N ALA A 262 24.98 8.31 -1.63
CA ALA A 262 24.45 7.46 -2.67
C ALA A 262 25.29 6.18 -2.81
N LYS A 263 24.62 5.05 -2.97
CA LYS A 263 25.26 3.73 -3.09
C LYS A 263 25.51 3.37 -4.54
N SER A 264 26.78 3.06 -4.87
CA SER A 264 27.10 2.46 -6.16
C SER A 264 26.65 0.99 -6.18
N TYR A 265 25.88 0.59 -7.17
CA TYR A 265 25.34 -0.74 -7.29
C TYR A 265 25.43 -1.26 -8.71
N GLU A 266 25.71 -2.55 -8.86
CA GLU A 266 25.75 -3.24 -10.14
C GLU A 266 24.63 -4.29 -10.19
N PHE A 267 23.60 -3.98 -10.96
CA PHE A 267 22.47 -4.89 -11.20
C PHE A 267 22.86 -5.97 -12.21
N ASP A 268 22.78 -7.22 -11.81
CA ASP A 268 23.05 -8.41 -12.66
C ASP A 268 21.73 -8.94 -13.21
N PHE A 269 21.55 -8.87 -14.53
CA PHE A 269 20.37 -9.36 -15.23
C PHE A 269 20.17 -10.87 -15.07
N ALA A 270 21.23 -11.65 -15.10
CA ALA A 270 21.15 -13.10 -15.00
C ALA A 270 20.68 -13.52 -13.59
N LYS A 271 21.13 -12.82 -12.54
CA LYS A 271 20.68 -13.00 -11.16
C LYS A 271 19.19 -12.68 -10.99
N ALA A 272 18.69 -11.71 -11.75
CA ALA A 272 17.27 -11.37 -11.81
C ALA A 272 16.44 -12.35 -12.67
N GLY A 273 17.09 -13.31 -13.34
CA GLY A 273 16.44 -14.22 -14.28
C GLY A 273 16.20 -13.63 -15.68
N LEU A 274 16.77 -12.47 -15.95
CA LEU A 274 16.65 -11.76 -17.23
C LEU A 274 17.83 -12.15 -18.13
N LYS A 275 17.56 -12.88 -19.21
CA LYS A 275 18.58 -13.35 -20.15
C LYS A 275 18.59 -12.51 -21.41
N GLY A 276 19.78 -12.38 -22.03
CA GLY A 276 19.94 -11.68 -23.30
C GLY A 276 20.25 -10.19 -23.12
N LYS A 277 19.80 -9.40 -24.07
CA LYS A 277 20.04 -7.96 -24.15
C LYS A 277 18.74 -7.22 -23.85
N TRP A 278 18.84 -6.12 -23.12
CA TRP A 278 17.71 -5.35 -22.64
C TRP A 278 17.90 -3.87 -22.95
N LYS A 279 16.87 -3.25 -23.51
CA LYS A 279 16.78 -1.79 -23.61
C LYS A 279 16.20 -1.25 -22.31
N LEU A 280 16.93 -0.34 -21.66
CA LEU A 280 16.54 0.23 -20.36
C LEU A 280 15.99 1.64 -20.52
N ARG A 281 14.90 1.91 -19.76
CA ARG A 281 14.30 3.22 -19.62
C ARG A 281 14.24 3.60 -18.15
N ASP A 282 14.75 4.79 -17.82
CA ASP A 282 14.55 5.42 -16.50
C ASP A 282 13.12 5.96 -16.45
N VAL A 283 12.28 5.32 -15.65
CA VAL A 283 10.85 5.59 -15.60
C VAL A 283 10.55 6.97 -14.99
N TRP A 284 11.26 7.35 -13.94
CA TRP A 284 11.06 8.65 -13.31
C TRP A 284 11.49 9.82 -14.18
N ARG A 285 12.53 9.65 -14.96
CA ARG A 285 13.04 10.68 -15.90
C ARG A 285 12.44 10.56 -17.29
N GLN A 286 11.65 9.52 -17.54
CA GLN A 286 11.01 9.21 -18.83
C GLN A 286 12.05 9.19 -19.96
N LYS A 287 13.21 8.55 -19.71
CA LYS A 287 14.37 8.63 -20.61
C LYS A 287 14.97 7.26 -20.86
N ASP A 288 15.18 6.96 -22.15
CA ASP A 288 15.98 5.79 -22.55
C ASP A 288 17.44 6.00 -22.13
N ILE A 289 18.01 4.99 -21.46
CA ILE A 289 19.40 5.04 -20.96
C ILE A 289 20.35 4.12 -21.72
N GLY A 290 19.84 3.31 -22.64
CA GLY A 290 20.64 2.50 -23.53
C GLY A 290 20.31 1.00 -23.48
N GLU A 291 21.15 0.22 -24.13
CA GLU A 291 21.04 -1.23 -24.23
C GLU A 291 22.14 -1.91 -23.42
N TYR A 292 21.76 -2.91 -22.63
CA TYR A 292 22.65 -3.59 -21.71
C TYR A 292 22.50 -5.10 -21.80
N SER A 293 23.61 -5.79 -21.56
CA SER A 293 23.65 -7.23 -21.39
C SER A 293 24.59 -7.56 -20.24
N GLY A 294 24.27 -8.59 -19.47
CA GLY A 294 25.05 -8.98 -18.31
C GLY A 294 24.77 -8.13 -17.08
N SER A 295 25.18 -6.87 -17.06
CA SER A 295 24.96 -5.99 -15.89
C SER A 295 24.71 -4.53 -16.27
N PHE A 296 24.15 -3.77 -15.30
CA PHE A 296 23.93 -2.33 -15.36
C PHE A 296 24.44 -1.68 -14.07
N LYS A 297 25.35 -0.71 -14.20
CA LYS A 297 25.88 0.03 -13.05
C LYS A 297 25.12 1.32 -12.86
N THR A 298 24.77 1.61 -11.62
CA THR A 298 24.04 2.82 -11.24
C THR A 298 24.45 3.31 -9.86
N SER A 299 24.00 4.50 -9.50
CA SER A 299 24.11 5.07 -8.17
C SER A 299 22.71 5.28 -7.62
N ILE A 300 22.42 4.71 -6.45
CA ILE A 300 21.12 4.77 -5.81
C ILE A 300 21.23 5.73 -4.63
N PRO A 301 20.46 6.84 -4.59
CA PRO A 301 20.46 7.78 -3.48
C PRO A 301 20.18 7.09 -2.15
N HIS A 302 20.58 7.68 -1.03
CA HIS A 302 20.22 7.17 0.28
C HIS A 302 18.70 7.14 0.44
N HIS A 303 18.14 5.98 0.83
CA HIS A 303 16.70 5.70 0.85
C HIS A 303 15.98 5.91 -0.50
N GLY A 304 16.75 6.13 -1.57
CA GLY A 304 16.23 6.37 -2.91
C GLY A 304 15.98 5.09 -3.70
N VAL A 305 15.54 5.29 -4.92
CA VAL A 305 15.23 4.22 -5.87
C VAL A 305 15.77 4.54 -7.27
N VAL A 306 16.19 3.51 -7.97
CA VAL A 306 16.31 3.51 -9.43
C VAL A 306 15.20 2.62 -9.97
N LEU A 307 14.20 3.22 -10.63
CA LEU A 307 13.08 2.50 -11.23
C LEU A 307 13.27 2.44 -12.74
N LEU A 308 13.43 1.22 -13.24
CA LEU A 308 13.69 0.95 -14.65
C LEU A 308 12.53 0.18 -15.27
N ARG A 309 12.26 0.43 -16.55
CA ARG A 309 11.55 -0.50 -17.42
C ARG A 309 12.54 -1.16 -18.36
N CYS A 310 12.54 -2.48 -18.40
CA CYS A 310 13.45 -3.31 -19.19
C CYS A 310 12.68 -3.95 -20.33
N PHE A 311 12.94 -3.54 -21.55
CA PHE A 311 12.35 -4.12 -22.77
C PHE A 311 13.27 -5.18 -23.34
N PRO A 312 12.76 -6.38 -23.69
CA PRO A 312 13.59 -7.38 -24.35
C PRO A 312 14.03 -6.87 -25.73
N ASP A 313 15.29 -7.11 -26.08
CA ASP A 313 15.75 -6.90 -27.44
C ASP A 313 15.06 -7.93 -28.36
N GLN A 314 14.38 -7.48 -29.41
CA GLN A 314 13.59 -8.31 -30.32
C GLN A 314 14.51 -9.05 -31.30
#